data_9623590d162d8ac2eaebcd4093040bb3
#
_entry.id   9623590d162d8ac2eaebcd4093040bb3
#
_cell.length_a   1.000
_cell.length_b   1.000
_cell.length_c   1.000
_cell.angle_alpha   90.00
_cell.angle_beta   90.00
_cell.angle_gamma   90.00
#
_symmetry.space_group_name_H-M   'P 1'
#
loop_
_entity.id
_entity.type
_entity.pdbx_description
1 polymer ?
#
loop_
_entity_poly.entity_id
_entity_poly.type
_entity_poly.pdbx_seq_one_letter_code
_entity_poly.pdbx_strand_id
1 'polypeptide(L)' 'MIAAKGASAITVQPGFTLWAIAREKYGSGFQYVRVYQANQDLIKNPDLIYPGQVFKLPEE' A
#
# COMPACT_ATOMS: atom_id res chain seq x y z
N MET A 1 -15.08 5.26 -17.12
CA MET A 1 -13.64 5.39 -17.16
C MET A 1 -12.97 4.16 -16.58
N ILE A 2 -11.90 3.81 -17.13
CA ILE A 2 -11.23 2.60 -16.74
C ILE A 2 -10.00 2.93 -15.93
N ALA A 3 -9.88 2.33 -14.79
CA ALA A 3 -8.67 2.47 -14.01
C ALA A 3 -7.52 1.83 -14.76
N ALA A 4 -6.36 2.35 -14.60
CA ALA A 4 -5.19 1.75 -15.20
C ALA A 4 -5.04 0.35 -14.66
N LYS A 5 -4.81 -0.58 -15.56
CA LYS A 5 -4.62 -1.94 -15.14
C LYS A 5 -3.34 -2.07 -14.36
N GLY A 6 -3.39 -2.86 -13.32
CA GLY A 6 -2.21 -3.15 -12.53
C GLY A 6 -1.78 -2.03 -11.61
N ALA A 7 -2.57 -0.97 -11.53
CA ALA A 7 -2.18 0.16 -10.72
C ALA A 7 -3.37 0.74 -10.00
N SER A 8 -3.25 0.87 -8.72
CA SER A 8 -4.13 1.68 -7.91
C SER A 8 -3.25 2.40 -6.91
N ALA A 9 -3.84 3.33 -6.20
CA ALA A 9 -3.12 4.09 -5.22
C ALA A 9 -4.00 4.27 -3.99
N ILE A 10 -3.35 4.44 -2.86
CA ILE A 10 -4.06 4.71 -1.62
C ILE A 10 -3.35 5.82 -0.90
N THR A 11 -4.11 6.73 -0.31
CA THR A 11 -3.58 7.75 0.58
C THR A 11 -3.67 7.25 2.00
N VAL A 12 -2.54 7.28 2.69
CA VAL A 12 -2.49 6.80 4.07
C VAL A 12 -3.29 7.71 4.96
N GLN A 13 -4.16 7.13 5.76
CA GLN A 13 -4.95 7.84 6.75
C GLN A 13 -4.41 7.53 8.14
N PRO A 14 -4.72 8.37 9.14
CA PRO A 14 -4.29 8.06 10.50
C PRO A 14 -4.75 6.67 10.93
N GLY A 15 -3.85 5.90 11.49
CA GLY A 15 -4.15 4.56 11.95
C GLY A 15 -3.93 3.46 10.93
N PHE A 16 -3.59 3.81 9.70
CA PHE A 16 -3.30 2.80 8.67
C PHE A 16 -1.97 2.13 8.97
N THR A 17 -1.92 0.84 8.61
CA THR A 17 -0.67 0.07 8.60
C THR A 17 -0.58 -0.61 7.25
N LEU A 18 0.63 -0.99 6.86
CA LEU A 18 0.78 -1.74 5.60
C LEU A 18 0.05 -3.06 5.66
N TRP A 19 0.03 -3.69 6.81
CA TRP A 19 -0.72 -4.93 7.00
C TRP A 19 -2.20 -4.74 6.68
N ALA A 20 -2.80 -3.67 7.24
CA ALA A 20 -4.21 -3.40 7.01
C ALA A 20 -4.49 -3.04 5.57
N ILE A 21 -3.60 -2.26 4.96
CA ILE A 21 -3.76 -1.88 3.56
C ILE A 21 -3.72 -3.12 2.68
N ALA A 22 -2.77 -4.00 2.91
CA ALA A 22 -2.64 -5.23 2.13
C ALA A 22 -3.83 -6.14 2.33
N ARG A 23 -4.31 -6.22 3.55
CA ARG A 23 -5.47 -7.05 3.85
C ARG A 23 -6.71 -6.58 3.11
N GLU A 24 -6.91 -5.27 3.03
CA GLU A 24 -8.04 -4.70 2.29
C GLU A 24 -7.89 -4.93 0.80
N LYS A 25 -6.70 -4.69 0.28
CA LYS A 25 -6.48 -4.77 -1.17
C LYS A 25 -6.40 -6.21 -1.66
N TYR A 26 -5.68 -7.05 -0.95
CA TYR A 26 -5.34 -8.39 -1.43
C TYR A 26 -6.03 -9.50 -0.64
N GLY A 27 -6.73 -9.15 0.42
CA GLY A 27 -7.39 -10.13 1.27
C GLY A 27 -6.47 -10.79 2.29
N SER A 28 -5.20 -10.40 2.34
CA SER A 28 -4.26 -10.96 3.28
C SER A 28 -3.23 -9.92 3.70
N GLY A 29 -3.07 -9.75 4.99
CA GLY A 29 -2.07 -8.81 5.51
C GLY A 29 -0.65 -9.24 5.19
N PHE A 30 -0.42 -10.53 4.99
CA PHE A 30 0.92 -11.00 4.64
C PHE A 30 1.39 -10.45 3.30
N GLN A 31 0.48 -9.97 2.47
CA GLN A 31 0.83 -9.36 1.20
C GLN A 31 1.38 -7.95 1.34
N TYR A 32 1.56 -7.46 2.56
CA TYR A 32 2.11 -6.11 2.76
C TYR A 32 3.46 -5.94 2.07
N VAL A 33 4.19 -7.03 1.89
CA VAL A 33 5.49 -6.98 1.23
C VAL A 33 5.37 -6.44 -0.19
N ARG A 34 4.27 -6.73 -0.87
CA ARG A 34 4.03 -6.20 -2.21
C ARG A 34 3.94 -4.68 -2.20
N VAL A 35 3.21 -4.15 -1.22
CA VAL A 35 3.07 -2.70 -1.09
C VAL A 35 4.41 -2.08 -0.72
N TYR A 36 5.13 -2.71 0.19
CA TYR A 36 6.43 -2.23 0.60
C TYR A 36 7.40 -2.18 -0.58
N GLN A 37 7.48 -3.27 -1.33
CA GLN A 37 8.43 -3.35 -2.44
C GLN A 37 8.09 -2.35 -3.54
N ALA A 38 6.82 -2.10 -3.78
CA ALA A 38 6.40 -1.16 -4.81
C ALA A 38 6.66 0.30 -4.40
N ASN A 39 6.93 0.55 -3.13
CA ASN A 39 7.06 1.91 -2.60
C ASN A 39 8.33 2.08 -1.77
N GLN A 40 9.38 1.36 -2.11
CA GLN A 40 10.61 1.38 -1.31
C GLN A 40 11.24 2.76 -1.20
N ASP A 41 11.03 3.59 -2.20
CA ASP A 41 11.54 4.96 -2.18
C ASP A 41 10.83 5.83 -1.15
N LEU A 42 9.62 5.45 -0.76
CA LEU A 42 8.83 6.22 0.21
C LEU A 42 8.80 5.57 1.58
N ILE A 43 8.99 4.26 1.65
CA ILE A 43 8.86 3.53 2.90
C ILE A 43 10.22 3.06 3.33
N LYS A 44 10.77 3.71 4.34
CA LYS A 44 12.06 3.31 4.89
C LYS A 44 11.92 2.19 5.89
N ASN A 45 10.80 2.16 6.58
CA ASN A 45 10.51 1.12 7.56
C ASN A 45 9.03 0.77 7.41
N PRO A 46 8.69 -0.49 7.12
CA PRO A 46 7.29 -0.86 6.91
C PRO A 46 6.40 -0.64 8.12
N ASP A 47 6.98 -0.49 9.29
CA ASP A 47 6.20 -0.18 10.49
C ASP A 47 5.96 1.31 10.67
N LEU A 48 6.60 2.13 9.85
CA LEU A 48 6.54 3.58 9.99
C LEU A 48 6.06 4.23 8.71
N ILE A 49 4.76 4.29 8.55
CA ILE A 49 4.15 5.03 7.47
C ILE A 49 3.38 6.20 8.06
N TYR A 50 3.17 7.22 7.27
CA TYR A 50 2.63 8.49 7.76
C TYR A 50 1.40 8.91 6.99
N PRO A 51 0.41 9.50 7.67
CA PRO A 51 -0.76 10.02 6.98
C PRO A 51 -0.35 11.00 5.89
N GLY A 52 -1.05 10.93 4.78
CA GLY A 52 -0.78 11.80 3.64
C GLY A 52 0.13 11.19 2.60
N GLN A 53 0.86 10.13 2.93
CA GLN A 53 1.65 9.43 1.92
C GLN A 53 0.71 8.75 0.93
N VAL A 54 1.14 8.69 -0.33
CA VAL A 54 0.37 8.01 -1.38
C VAL A 54 1.21 6.84 -1.86
N PHE A 55 0.68 5.65 -1.71
CA PHE A 55 1.38 4.43 -2.10
C PHE A 55 0.73 3.81 -3.31
N LYS A 56 1.56 3.22 -4.17
CA LYS A 56 1.10 2.41 -5.28
C LYS A 56 0.70 1.05 -4.76
N LEU A 57 -0.40 0.52 -5.28
CA LEU A 57 -0.87 -0.81 -4.90
C LEU A 57 -0.86 -1.68 -6.16
N PRO A 58 0.20 -2.46 -6.36
CA PRO A 58 0.27 -3.31 -7.56
C PRO A 58 -0.87 -4.32 -7.58
N GLU A 59 -1.33 -4.64 -8.77
CA GLU A 59 -2.32 -5.70 -8.93
C GLU A 59 -1.67 -7.04 -8.70
N GLU A 60 -2.49 -8.01 -8.34
CA GLU A 60 -1.98 -9.36 -8.15
C GLU A 60 -1.54 -9.98 -9.50
#